data_cac6fbdbcc92b277eba78675bdd161eb
#
_entry.id   cac6fbdbcc92b277eba78675bdd161eb
#
_cell.length_a   1.000
_cell.length_b   1.000
_cell.length_c   1.000
_cell.angle_alpha   90.00
_cell.angle_beta   90.00
_cell.angle_gamma   90.00
#
_symmetry.space_group_name_H-M   'P 1'
#
loop_
_entity.id
_entity.type
_entity.pdbx_description
1 polymer ?
#
loop_
_entity_poly.entity_id
_entity_poly.type
_entity_poly.pdbx_seq_one_letter_code
_entity_poly.pdbx_strand_id
1 'polypeptide(L)'
;MKPLVLTAFALVLAVHALDASISIPQAQAAQRPLERFTVTADGHPLAVWARRPAAPVGAVLFVHGRTWSARPDFDLQVPGLSRSVMSTFAAQGFAAYGVDLRGYGATPRDKTDWLTPKRSADDIVSVLTWIAEQHPRLPKPTLVGWSRGAAMAGMAAQMAPDRLSNVVLFGFAFDPDLKFVSIDSDKPLKLKNSAAAAESDFISPEITPKAVISAFVEQALKTDPVLVDVKKDDEFNDFVPAKMETPTLLLFGSDDPGMVMDDAGKMFAKLGAKDKQMVVLPGADHAAHLEDTHDAWVAAILNFIKRPASRR
;
A
#
# COMPACT_ATOMS: atom_id res chain seq x y z
N MET A 1 -46.22 -20.89 62.65
CA MET A 1 -45.11 -21.03 61.69
C MET A 1 -45.68 -20.74 60.33
N LYS A 2 -45.40 -19.56 59.74
CA LYS A 2 -45.83 -19.18 58.40
C LYS A 2 -44.62 -19.32 57.45
N PRO A 3 -44.76 -19.87 56.23
CA PRO A 3 -43.66 -19.96 55.30
C PRO A 3 -43.45 -18.63 54.58
N LEU A 4 -42.19 -18.26 54.49
CA LEU A 4 -41.69 -17.11 53.76
C LEU A 4 -41.61 -17.47 52.26
N VAL A 5 -42.35 -16.79 51.40
CA VAL A 5 -42.27 -16.93 49.95
C VAL A 5 -41.22 -15.93 49.43
N LEU A 6 -40.07 -16.46 48.93
CA LEU A 6 -39.06 -15.64 48.23
C LEU A 6 -39.48 -15.53 46.76
N THR A 7 -39.82 -14.31 46.35
CA THR A 7 -40.05 -13.95 44.92
C THR A 7 -38.71 -13.53 44.32
N ALA A 8 -38.17 -14.36 43.41
CA ALA A 8 -36.99 -14.02 42.64
C ALA A 8 -37.37 -13.11 41.49
N PHE A 9 -36.88 -11.86 41.51
CA PHE A 9 -36.91 -10.94 40.38
C PHE A 9 -35.76 -11.28 39.41
N ALA A 10 -36.09 -11.83 38.24
CA ALA A 10 -35.13 -12.00 37.16
C ALA A 10 -34.99 -10.67 36.41
N LEU A 11 -33.86 -10.02 36.59
CA LEU A 11 -33.47 -8.83 35.81
C LEU A 11 -32.91 -9.27 34.45
N VAL A 12 -33.69 -9.13 33.37
CA VAL A 12 -33.23 -9.36 32.02
C VAL A 12 -32.48 -8.12 31.56
N LEU A 13 -31.18 -8.17 31.59
CA LEU A 13 -30.31 -7.18 30.94
C LEU A 13 -30.32 -7.43 29.42
N ALA A 14 -31.08 -6.61 28.68
CA ALA A 14 -30.97 -6.56 27.22
C ALA A 14 -29.66 -5.86 26.84
N VAL A 15 -28.64 -6.63 26.49
CA VAL A 15 -27.40 -6.11 25.89
C VAL A 15 -27.75 -5.78 24.44
N HIS A 16 -27.96 -4.50 24.14
CA HIS A 16 -27.98 -4.01 22.77
C HIS A 16 -26.53 -3.93 22.30
N ALA A 17 -26.11 -4.94 21.54
CA ALA A 17 -24.89 -4.84 20.74
C ALA A 17 -25.14 -3.77 19.65
N LEU A 18 -24.50 -2.61 19.81
CA LEU A 18 -24.37 -1.63 18.73
C LEU A 18 -23.40 -2.22 17.71
N ASP A 19 -23.93 -2.94 16.73
CA ASP A 19 -23.23 -3.25 15.48
C ASP A 19 -23.00 -1.93 14.73
N ALA A 20 -21.90 -1.25 15.07
CA ALA A 20 -21.38 -0.18 14.26
C ALA A 20 -20.65 -0.77 13.03
N SER A 21 -21.40 -1.46 12.18
CA SER A 21 -20.96 -1.77 10.83
C SER A 21 -20.73 -0.43 10.12
N ILE A 22 -19.47 -0.06 9.92
CA ILE A 22 -19.11 1.06 9.04
C ILE A 22 -19.53 0.62 7.64
N SER A 23 -20.76 0.90 7.26
CA SER A 23 -21.22 0.75 5.88
C SER A 23 -20.45 1.78 5.07
N ILE A 24 -19.44 1.31 4.31
CA ILE A 24 -18.86 2.12 3.24
C ILE A 24 -20.01 2.37 2.26
N PRO A 25 -20.45 3.62 2.03
CA PRO A 25 -21.55 3.88 1.12
C PRO A 25 -21.15 3.35 -0.26
N GLN A 26 -21.79 2.32 -0.75
CA GLN A 26 -21.74 1.89 -2.15
C GLN A 26 -22.49 2.89 -3.05
N ALA A 27 -22.33 4.19 -2.77
CA ALA A 27 -22.68 5.20 -3.72
C ALA A 27 -21.70 5.06 -4.87
N GLN A 28 -22.21 4.76 -6.04
CA GLN A 28 -21.57 4.95 -7.33
C GLN A 28 -21.27 6.46 -7.47
N ALA A 29 -20.37 6.96 -6.63
CA ALA A 29 -19.82 8.29 -6.72
C ALA A 29 -19.22 8.35 -8.12
N ALA A 30 -19.68 9.27 -8.96
CA ALA A 30 -19.20 9.48 -10.30
C ALA A 30 -17.66 9.35 -10.26
N GLN A 31 -17.15 8.29 -10.90
CA GLN A 31 -15.75 7.91 -10.82
C GLN A 31 -14.93 9.12 -11.21
N ARG A 32 -14.17 9.68 -10.29
CA ARG A 32 -13.33 10.85 -10.59
C ARG A 32 -12.39 10.50 -11.73
N PRO A 33 -12.24 11.37 -12.72
CA PRO A 33 -11.38 11.07 -13.86
C PRO A 33 -9.96 10.76 -13.38
N LEU A 34 -9.33 9.77 -14.02
CA LEU A 34 -7.92 9.50 -13.81
C LEU A 34 -7.11 10.61 -14.48
N GLU A 35 -6.30 11.30 -13.69
CA GLU A 35 -5.38 12.33 -14.14
C GLU A 35 -3.97 11.74 -14.23
N ARG A 36 -3.15 12.27 -15.14
CA ARG A 36 -1.74 11.93 -15.25
C ARG A 36 -0.90 13.19 -15.16
N PHE A 37 0.14 13.12 -14.33
CA PHE A 37 1.16 14.15 -14.15
C PHE A 37 2.54 13.61 -14.51
N THR A 38 3.45 14.51 -14.81
CA THR A 38 4.87 14.19 -14.93
C THR A 38 5.62 14.94 -13.83
N VAL A 39 6.30 14.19 -12.98
CA VAL A 39 7.13 14.71 -11.90
C VAL A 39 8.58 14.47 -12.26
N THR A 40 9.42 15.49 -12.18
CA THR A 40 10.85 15.33 -12.46
C THR A 40 11.60 14.97 -11.18
N ALA A 41 12.32 13.85 -11.21
CA ALA A 41 13.20 13.40 -10.14
C ALA A 41 14.60 13.17 -10.70
N ASP A 42 15.58 13.91 -10.22
CA ASP A 42 16.97 13.86 -10.73
C ASP A 42 17.05 13.94 -12.26
N GLY A 43 16.31 14.91 -12.84
CA GLY A 43 16.23 15.10 -14.29
C GLY A 43 15.47 14.03 -15.07
N HIS A 44 14.91 13.01 -14.39
CA HIS A 44 14.15 11.93 -15.02
C HIS A 44 12.62 12.14 -14.85
N PRO A 45 11.81 11.99 -15.93
CA PRO A 45 10.36 12.14 -15.82
C PRO A 45 9.73 10.90 -15.22
N LEU A 46 8.96 11.05 -14.13
CA LEU A 46 8.13 10.02 -13.52
C LEU A 46 6.67 10.27 -13.86
N ALA A 47 5.95 9.25 -14.28
CA ALA A 47 4.51 9.30 -14.42
C ALA A 47 3.84 9.13 -13.06
N VAL A 48 2.96 10.05 -12.71
CA VAL A 48 2.15 10.01 -11.48
C VAL A 48 0.68 10.07 -11.87
N TRP A 49 -0.05 9.06 -11.49
CA TRP A 49 -1.49 8.94 -11.69
C TRP A 49 -2.22 9.48 -10.48
N ALA A 50 -3.39 10.10 -10.68
CA ALA A 50 -4.16 10.65 -9.58
C ALA A 50 -5.67 10.51 -9.78
N ARG A 51 -6.37 10.23 -8.65
CA ARG A 51 -7.81 10.42 -8.51
C ARG A 51 -8.05 11.36 -7.34
N ARG A 52 -8.56 12.56 -7.62
CA ARG A 52 -8.65 13.62 -6.64
C ARG A 52 -10.08 14.11 -6.47
N PRO A 53 -10.62 14.19 -5.23
CA PRO A 53 -11.85 14.91 -4.96
C PRO A 53 -11.65 16.42 -5.14
N ALA A 54 -12.73 17.19 -5.33
CA ALA A 54 -12.65 18.63 -5.52
C ALA A 54 -12.04 19.37 -4.31
N ALA A 55 -12.29 18.85 -3.10
CA ALA A 55 -11.76 19.39 -1.85
C ALA A 55 -11.18 18.23 -1.01
N PRO A 56 -9.93 17.85 -1.25
CA PRO A 56 -9.32 16.74 -0.51
C PRO A 56 -9.05 17.13 0.95
N VAL A 57 -9.21 16.14 1.86
CA VAL A 57 -8.90 16.28 3.29
C VAL A 57 -7.50 15.78 3.65
N GLY A 58 -6.83 15.11 2.73
CA GLY A 58 -5.47 14.58 2.83
C GLY A 58 -5.01 14.02 1.50
N ALA A 59 -3.76 13.60 1.41
CA ALA A 59 -3.16 12.97 0.24
C ALA A 59 -2.50 11.64 0.59
N VAL A 60 -2.58 10.67 -0.31
CA VAL A 60 -1.94 9.35 -0.17
C VAL A 60 -1.17 9.05 -1.46
N LEU A 61 0.10 8.65 -1.31
CA LEU A 61 0.92 8.13 -2.40
C LEU A 61 1.05 6.61 -2.26
N PHE A 62 0.68 5.88 -3.31
CA PHE A 62 0.83 4.44 -3.44
C PHE A 62 2.06 4.11 -4.29
N VAL A 63 2.86 3.15 -3.80
CA VAL A 63 4.06 2.64 -4.47
C VAL A 63 3.88 1.15 -4.73
N HIS A 64 3.91 0.80 -6.01
CA HIS A 64 3.66 -0.55 -6.53
C HIS A 64 4.74 -1.57 -6.14
N GLY A 65 4.41 -2.86 -6.29
CA GLY A 65 5.31 -3.98 -6.06
C GLY A 65 6.42 -4.14 -7.10
N ARG A 66 6.94 -5.38 -7.25
CA ARG A 66 8.09 -5.62 -8.11
C ARG A 66 7.78 -5.64 -9.61
N THR A 67 6.67 -6.24 -10.01
CA THR A 67 6.48 -6.65 -11.42
C THR A 67 5.63 -5.67 -12.20
N TRP A 68 4.66 -5.04 -11.56
CA TRP A 68 3.64 -4.23 -12.19
C TRP A 68 3.66 -2.79 -11.70
N SER A 69 3.14 -1.88 -12.53
CA SER A 69 3.08 -0.45 -12.26
C SER A 69 1.87 -0.06 -11.40
N ALA A 70 1.76 1.21 -11.07
CA ALA A 70 0.74 1.71 -10.16
C ALA A 70 -0.70 1.48 -10.62
N ARG A 71 -0.97 1.42 -11.93
CA ARG A 71 -2.33 1.30 -12.43
C ARG A 71 -2.94 -0.09 -12.23
N PRO A 72 -2.31 -1.20 -12.63
CA PRO A 72 -2.84 -2.53 -12.30
C PRO A 72 -2.92 -2.74 -10.79
N ASP A 73 -1.97 -2.27 -10.02
CA ASP A 73 -1.91 -2.50 -8.57
C ASP A 73 -2.96 -1.66 -7.81
N PHE A 74 -3.14 -0.37 -8.14
CA PHE A 74 -3.94 0.54 -7.31
C PHE A 74 -5.10 1.23 -8.02
N ASP A 75 -5.20 1.12 -9.34
CA ASP A 75 -6.32 1.69 -10.11
C ASP A 75 -6.94 0.66 -11.07
N LEU A 76 -7.03 -0.59 -10.62
CA LEU A 76 -7.61 -1.67 -11.39
C LEU A 76 -9.09 -1.40 -11.69
N GLN A 77 -9.47 -1.42 -12.98
CA GLN A 77 -10.84 -1.22 -13.42
C GLN A 77 -11.48 -2.57 -13.75
N VAL A 78 -12.48 -2.97 -12.97
CA VAL A 78 -13.22 -4.20 -13.15
C VAL A 78 -14.70 -3.86 -13.33
N PRO A 79 -15.35 -4.17 -14.46
CA PRO A 79 -16.75 -3.87 -14.65
C PRO A 79 -17.63 -4.46 -13.54
N GLY A 80 -18.44 -3.64 -12.90
CA GLY A 80 -19.37 -4.05 -11.85
C GLY A 80 -18.73 -4.32 -10.48
N LEU A 81 -17.40 -4.19 -10.32
CA LEU A 81 -16.71 -4.38 -9.04
C LEU A 81 -15.87 -3.15 -8.67
N SER A 82 -15.86 -2.82 -7.39
CA SER A 82 -14.99 -1.75 -6.86
C SER A 82 -13.64 -2.37 -6.44
N ARG A 83 -12.63 -2.24 -7.30
CA ARG A 83 -11.26 -2.76 -7.03
C ARG A 83 -10.18 -1.69 -7.22
N SER A 84 -10.56 -0.47 -7.63
CA SER A 84 -9.62 0.65 -7.67
C SER A 84 -9.42 1.21 -6.26
N VAL A 85 -8.28 0.91 -5.65
CA VAL A 85 -7.83 1.50 -4.38
C VAL A 85 -7.86 3.04 -4.48
N MET A 86 -7.32 3.60 -5.56
CA MET A 86 -7.29 5.05 -5.75
C MET A 86 -8.69 5.66 -5.81
N SER A 87 -9.65 5.00 -6.49
CA SER A 87 -11.06 5.46 -6.50
C SER A 87 -11.69 5.39 -5.13
N THR A 88 -11.43 4.33 -4.38
CA THR A 88 -11.96 4.14 -3.02
C THR A 88 -11.43 5.22 -2.08
N PHE A 89 -10.13 5.52 -2.11
CA PHE A 89 -9.57 6.61 -1.29
C PHE A 89 -10.08 7.99 -1.72
N ALA A 90 -10.26 8.23 -3.03
CA ALA A 90 -10.85 9.47 -3.52
C ALA A 90 -12.31 9.65 -3.06
N ALA A 91 -13.11 8.57 -3.03
CA ALA A 91 -14.46 8.57 -2.47
C ALA A 91 -14.47 8.86 -0.96
N GLN A 92 -13.41 8.51 -0.24
CA GLN A 92 -13.20 8.81 1.18
C GLN A 92 -12.62 10.22 1.45
N GLY A 93 -12.49 11.04 0.40
CA GLY A 93 -12.03 12.43 0.49
C GLY A 93 -10.52 12.63 0.38
N PHE A 94 -9.75 11.60 0.07
CA PHE A 94 -8.29 11.72 -0.09
C PHE A 94 -7.91 11.93 -1.56
N ALA A 95 -6.93 12.78 -1.81
CA ALA A 95 -6.25 12.82 -3.09
C ALA A 95 -5.33 11.59 -3.16
N ALA A 96 -5.70 10.61 -3.99
CA ALA A 96 -4.98 9.34 -4.16
C ALA A 96 -4.05 9.43 -5.37
N TYR A 97 -2.77 9.16 -5.14
CA TYR A 97 -1.71 9.18 -6.15
C TYR A 97 -1.05 7.82 -6.25
N GLY A 98 -0.69 7.40 -7.47
CA GLY A 98 0.14 6.23 -7.73
C GLY A 98 1.32 6.64 -8.62
N VAL A 99 2.55 6.29 -8.24
CA VAL A 99 3.73 6.54 -9.05
C VAL A 99 4.14 5.30 -9.83
N ASP A 100 4.43 5.47 -11.12
CA ASP A 100 5.17 4.47 -11.88
C ASP A 100 6.67 4.76 -11.69
N LEU A 101 7.38 3.86 -11.03
CA LEU A 101 8.83 3.97 -10.88
C LEU A 101 9.54 3.80 -12.23
N ARG A 102 10.83 4.11 -12.31
CA ARG A 102 11.58 4.07 -13.59
C ARG A 102 11.49 2.71 -14.27
N GLY A 103 11.07 2.74 -15.52
CA GLY A 103 10.87 1.56 -16.37
C GLY A 103 9.50 0.90 -16.24
N TYR A 104 8.67 1.31 -15.29
CA TYR A 104 7.31 0.81 -15.11
C TYR A 104 6.27 1.69 -15.78
N GLY A 105 5.21 1.07 -16.28
CA GLY A 105 4.04 1.74 -16.79
C GLY A 105 4.35 2.81 -17.81
N ALA A 106 4.01 4.06 -17.48
CA ALA A 106 4.23 5.21 -18.34
C ALA A 106 5.55 5.98 -18.05
N THR A 107 6.36 5.51 -17.10
CA THR A 107 7.68 6.06 -16.79
C THR A 107 8.74 5.36 -17.64
N PRO A 108 9.54 6.08 -18.45
CA PRO A 108 10.59 5.45 -19.23
C PRO A 108 11.68 4.84 -18.34
N ARG A 109 12.43 3.89 -18.88
CA ARG A 109 13.70 3.47 -18.27
C ARG A 109 14.70 4.63 -18.32
N ASP A 110 15.55 4.72 -17.33
CA ASP A 110 16.66 5.68 -17.41
C ASP A 110 17.80 5.14 -18.29
N LYS A 111 18.84 5.96 -18.49
CA LYS A 111 19.99 5.63 -19.33
C LYS A 111 20.78 4.40 -18.87
N THR A 112 20.57 3.92 -17.63
CA THR A 112 21.26 2.74 -17.09
C THR A 112 20.49 1.46 -17.36
N ASP A 113 19.20 1.55 -17.71
CA ASP A 113 18.24 0.44 -17.80
C ASP A 113 18.02 -0.34 -16.48
N TRP A 114 18.60 0.13 -15.37
CA TRP A 114 18.51 -0.51 -14.06
C TRP A 114 17.73 0.33 -13.06
N LEU A 115 16.89 -0.34 -12.27
CA LEU A 115 16.27 0.26 -11.09
C LEU A 115 16.97 -0.25 -9.83
N THR A 116 17.34 0.65 -8.93
CA THR A 116 17.93 0.30 -7.63
C THR A 116 17.04 0.76 -6.48
N PRO A 117 17.11 0.12 -5.29
CA PRO A 117 16.34 0.51 -4.12
C PRO A 117 16.51 1.98 -3.73
N LYS A 118 17.75 2.46 -3.67
CA LYS A 118 18.05 3.85 -3.30
C LYS A 118 17.48 4.84 -4.29
N ARG A 119 17.62 4.58 -5.60
CA ARG A 119 17.07 5.44 -6.64
C ARG A 119 15.53 5.49 -6.55
N SER A 120 14.90 4.35 -6.29
CA SER A 120 13.45 4.29 -6.07
C SER A 120 13.02 5.12 -4.86
N ALA A 121 13.77 5.06 -3.77
CA ALA A 121 13.50 5.87 -2.58
C ALA A 121 13.66 7.39 -2.86
N ASP A 122 14.69 7.80 -3.59
CA ASP A 122 14.90 9.19 -4.01
C ASP A 122 13.75 9.69 -4.92
N ASP A 123 13.30 8.86 -5.86
CA ASP A 123 12.16 9.14 -6.73
C ASP A 123 10.87 9.32 -5.92
N ILE A 124 10.61 8.43 -4.95
CA ILE A 124 9.45 8.52 -4.04
C ILE A 124 9.49 9.83 -3.24
N VAL A 125 10.63 10.22 -2.69
CA VAL A 125 10.79 11.49 -1.94
C VAL A 125 10.49 12.69 -2.85
N SER A 126 10.93 12.66 -4.11
CA SER A 126 10.63 13.70 -5.09
C SER A 126 9.13 13.83 -5.35
N VAL A 127 8.42 12.70 -5.49
CA VAL A 127 6.95 12.68 -5.69
C VAL A 127 6.21 13.16 -4.44
N LEU A 128 6.64 12.75 -3.23
CA LEU A 128 6.07 13.23 -1.96
C LEU A 128 6.19 14.76 -1.83
N THR A 129 7.35 15.29 -2.20
CA THR A 129 7.60 16.74 -2.20
C THR A 129 6.66 17.45 -3.16
N TRP A 130 6.54 16.95 -4.39
CA TRP A 130 5.63 17.50 -5.39
C TRP A 130 4.17 17.43 -4.94
N ILE A 131 3.71 16.33 -4.33
CA ILE A 131 2.34 16.21 -3.79
C ILE A 131 2.08 17.27 -2.71
N ALA A 132 3.03 17.49 -1.80
CA ALA A 132 2.91 18.52 -0.76
C ALA A 132 2.78 19.92 -1.35
N GLU A 133 3.50 20.21 -2.44
CA GLU A 133 3.40 21.48 -3.18
C GLU A 133 2.04 21.65 -3.89
N GLN A 134 1.44 20.56 -4.39
CA GLN A 134 0.09 20.59 -4.94
C GLN A 134 -0.98 20.87 -3.87
N HIS A 135 -0.67 20.57 -2.61
CA HIS A 135 -1.63 20.64 -1.49
C HIS A 135 -1.03 21.38 -0.27
N PRO A 136 -0.62 22.66 -0.41
CA PRO A 136 0.13 23.38 0.64
C PRO A 136 -0.66 23.61 1.93
N ARG A 137 -1.98 23.40 1.91
CA ARG A 137 -2.87 23.55 3.08
C ARG A 137 -3.25 22.22 3.72
N LEU A 138 -2.92 21.10 3.11
CA LEU A 138 -3.19 19.78 3.67
C LEU A 138 -2.04 19.32 4.59
N PRO A 139 -2.30 18.37 5.47
CA PRO A 139 -1.23 17.62 6.11
C PRO A 139 -0.29 16.99 5.07
N LYS A 140 0.93 16.71 5.46
CA LYS A 140 1.88 15.98 4.61
C LYS A 140 1.27 14.65 4.14
N PRO A 141 1.58 14.19 2.92
CA PRO A 141 0.97 12.96 2.39
C PRO A 141 1.30 11.75 3.25
N THR A 142 0.41 10.75 3.21
CA THR A 142 0.68 9.39 3.67
C THR A 142 1.35 8.61 2.53
N LEU A 143 2.35 7.81 2.86
CA LEU A 143 3.03 6.91 1.93
C LEU A 143 2.56 5.47 2.19
N VAL A 144 2.11 4.77 1.15
CA VAL A 144 1.70 3.36 1.20
C VAL A 144 2.53 2.60 0.17
N GLY A 145 3.30 1.63 0.62
CA GLY A 145 4.05 0.74 -0.27
C GLY A 145 3.57 -0.70 -0.17
N TRP A 146 3.54 -1.42 -1.29
CA TRP A 146 3.22 -2.83 -1.37
C TRP A 146 4.43 -3.67 -1.75
N SER A 147 4.67 -4.80 -1.03
CA SER A 147 5.71 -5.75 -1.38
C SER A 147 7.10 -5.08 -1.48
N ARG A 148 7.82 -5.21 -2.60
CA ARG A 148 9.05 -4.46 -2.85
C ARG A 148 8.85 -2.94 -2.71
N GLY A 149 7.68 -2.41 -3.08
CA GLY A 149 7.32 -1.01 -2.88
C GLY A 149 7.28 -0.61 -1.41
N ALA A 150 6.93 -1.53 -0.51
CA ALA A 150 6.97 -1.28 0.92
C ALA A 150 8.41 -1.13 1.44
N ALA A 151 9.35 -1.95 0.95
CA ALA A 151 10.76 -1.80 1.28
C ALA A 151 11.30 -0.42 0.85
N MET A 152 10.99 0.00 -0.39
CA MET A 152 11.38 1.31 -0.91
C MET A 152 10.69 2.46 -0.17
N ALA A 153 9.42 2.29 0.22
CA ALA A 153 8.69 3.26 1.04
C ALA A 153 9.31 3.41 2.44
N GLY A 154 9.76 2.32 3.05
CA GLY A 154 10.51 2.34 4.32
C GLY A 154 11.80 3.14 4.22
N MET A 155 12.59 2.90 3.15
CA MET A 155 13.81 3.68 2.87
C MET A 155 13.48 5.17 2.68
N ALA A 156 12.47 5.51 1.86
CA ALA A 156 12.06 6.89 1.63
C ALA A 156 11.58 7.58 2.92
N ALA A 157 10.83 6.87 3.77
CA ALA A 157 10.38 7.40 5.06
C ALA A 157 11.54 7.64 6.04
N GLN A 158 12.57 6.79 6.03
CA GLN A 158 13.79 6.99 6.80
C GLN A 158 14.60 8.18 6.28
N MET A 159 14.71 8.33 4.96
CA MET A 159 15.51 9.39 4.32
C MET A 159 14.87 10.77 4.48
N ALA A 160 13.55 10.87 4.45
CA ALA A 160 12.82 12.13 4.43
C ALA A 160 11.59 12.12 5.35
N PRO A 161 11.76 11.89 6.68
CA PRO A 161 10.64 11.76 7.62
C PRO A 161 9.79 13.03 7.72
N ASP A 162 10.36 14.17 7.34
CA ASP A 162 9.68 15.46 7.31
C ASP A 162 8.79 15.65 6.07
N ARG A 163 8.79 14.75 5.10
CA ARG A 163 7.99 14.82 3.87
C ARG A 163 6.67 14.08 3.92
N LEU A 164 6.41 13.29 4.95
CA LEU A 164 5.21 12.47 5.08
C LEU A 164 4.66 12.50 6.50
N SER A 165 3.37 12.22 6.65
CA SER A 165 2.68 12.17 7.96
C SER A 165 2.60 10.75 8.52
N ASN A 166 2.48 9.77 7.66
CA ASN A 166 2.38 8.34 8.00
C ASN A 166 3.02 7.49 6.90
N VAL A 167 3.48 6.30 7.27
CA VAL A 167 3.89 5.27 6.32
C VAL A 167 3.14 3.96 6.60
N VAL A 168 2.71 3.30 5.54
CA VAL A 168 2.10 1.96 5.57
C VAL A 168 3.00 1.03 4.75
N LEU A 169 3.48 -0.03 5.40
CA LEU A 169 4.27 -1.08 4.77
C LEU A 169 3.40 -2.32 4.67
N PHE A 170 2.93 -2.63 3.47
CA PHE A 170 2.02 -3.74 3.20
C PHE A 170 2.73 -4.89 2.49
N GLY A 171 2.55 -6.11 3.01
CA GLY A 171 3.12 -7.33 2.41
C GLY A 171 4.66 -7.35 2.42
N PHE A 172 5.27 -6.75 3.44
CA PHE A 172 6.72 -6.71 3.58
C PHE A 172 7.13 -6.99 5.03
N ALA A 173 7.39 -8.25 5.31
CA ALA A 173 8.02 -8.70 6.54
C ALA A 173 9.42 -9.24 6.22
N PHE A 174 10.44 -8.78 6.93
CA PHE A 174 11.79 -9.32 6.82
C PHE A 174 12.45 -9.36 8.20
N ASP A 175 13.36 -10.28 8.38
CA ASP A 175 14.20 -10.29 9.58
C ASP A 175 15.21 -9.14 9.51
N PRO A 176 15.10 -8.11 10.35
CA PRO A 176 16.00 -6.95 10.32
C PRO A 176 17.44 -7.29 10.72
N ASP A 177 17.70 -8.50 11.17
CA ASP A 177 19.05 -9.00 11.50
C ASP A 177 19.74 -9.70 10.32
N LEU A 178 18.98 -10.05 9.28
CA LEU A 178 19.53 -10.61 8.04
C LEU A 178 19.98 -9.50 7.09
N LYS A 179 20.83 -9.88 6.14
CA LYS A 179 21.34 -8.98 5.11
C LYS A 179 20.88 -9.42 3.73
N PHE A 180 20.37 -8.46 2.97
CA PHE A 180 20.14 -8.65 1.54
C PHE A 180 21.47 -8.79 0.83
N VAL A 181 21.51 -9.70 -0.13
CA VAL A 181 22.67 -9.93 -1.02
C VAL A 181 22.19 -9.66 -2.43
N SER A 182 22.94 -8.83 -3.16
CA SER A 182 22.69 -8.63 -4.59
C SER A 182 23.17 -9.84 -5.39
N ILE A 183 22.31 -10.33 -6.28
CA ILE A 183 22.67 -11.29 -7.33
C ILE A 183 22.41 -10.57 -8.66
N ASP A 184 23.35 -9.71 -9.03
CA ASP A 184 23.21 -8.85 -10.19
C ASP A 184 23.69 -9.56 -11.47
N SER A 185 22.96 -9.39 -12.57
CA SER A 185 23.45 -9.76 -13.89
C SER A 185 24.34 -8.63 -14.48
N ASP A 186 25.24 -8.99 -15.39
CA ASP A 186 26.16 -8.03 -16.01
C ASP A 186 25.43 -6.99 -16.89
N LYS A 187 24.30 -7.40 -17.48
CA LYS A 187 23.48 -6.58 -18.38
C LYS A 187 21.99 -6.77 -18.11
N PRO A 188 21.14 -5.75 -18.39
CA PRO A 188 19.69 -5.86 -18.32
C PRO A 188 19.18 -6.97 -19.27
N LEU A 189 18.31 -7.83 -18.74
CA LEU A 189 17.77 -8.97 -19.48
C LEU A 189 16.56 -8.60 -20.35
N LYS A 190 15.78 -7.59 -19.90
CA LYS A 190 14.56 -7.11 -20.57
C LYS A 190 13.60 -8.27 -20.93
N LEU A 191 13.37 -9.15 -19.95
CA LEU A 191 12.49 -10.30 -20.13
C LEU A 191 11.04 -9.83 -20.36
N LYS A 192 10.32 -10.53 -21.22
CA LYS A 192 8.89 -10.30 -21.40
C LYS A 192 8.11 -10.80 -20.19
N ASN A 193 7.16 -10.01 -19.73
CA ASN A 193 6.17 -10.45 -18.77
C ASN A 193 5.16 -11.42 -19.40
N SER A 194 4.49 -12.23 -18.59
CA SER A 194 3.54 -13.23 -19.02
C SER A 194 2.23 -13.18 -18.21
N ALA A 195 1.16 -13.74 -18.79
CA ALA A 195 -0.10 -13.89 -18.06
C ALA A 195 0.08 -14.73 -16.79
N ALA A 196 0.85 -15.81 -16.88
CA ALA A 196 1.13 -16.66 -15.71
C ALA A 196 1.85 -15.88 -14.60
N ALA A 197 2.75 -14.93 -14.94
CA ALA A 197 3.39 -14.08 -13.95
C ALA A 197 2.40 -13.14 -13.27
N ALA A 198 1.40 -12.61 -14.01
CA ALA A 198 0.36 -11.76 -13.44
C ALA A 198 -0.66 -12.56 -12.60
N GLU A 199 -1.03 -13.74 -13.05
CA GLU A 199 -1.90 -14.65 -12.28
C GLU A 199 -1.28 -15.09 -10.96
N SER A 200 0.05 -15.25 -10.91
CA SER A 200 0.77 -15.71 -9.71
C SER A 200 0.81 -14.71 -8.55
N ASP A 201 0.41 -13.45 -8.78
CA ASP A 201 0.25 -12.48 -7.69
C ASP A 201 -0.99 -12.79 -6.80
N PHE A 202 -1.95 -13.56 -7.33
CA PHE A 202 -3.10 -14.08 -6.60
C PHE A 202 -2.77 -15.49 -6.07
N ILE A 203 -2.13 -15.55 -4.92
CA ILE A 203 -1.61 -16.78 -4.31
C ILE A 203 -2.76 -17.69 -3.91
N SER A 204 -3.86 -17.10 -3.41
CA SER A 204 -5.11 -17.76 -3.03
C SER A 204 -6.23 -17.35 -4.01
N PRO A 205 -6.23 -17.87 -5.24
CA PRO A 205 -7.14 -17.39 -6.30
C PRO A 205 -8.62 -17.65 -6.00
N GLU A 206 -8.96 -18.50 -5.02
CA GLU A 206 -10.33 -18.78 -4.58
C GLU A 206 -10.95 -17.61 -3.80
N ILE A 207 -10.15 -16.73 -3.21
CA ILE A 207 -10.62 -15.53 -2.49
C ILE A 207 -10.65 -14.29 -3.41
N THR A 208 -10.47 -14.47 -4.71
CA THR A 208 -10.48 -13.39 -5.69
C THR A 208 -11.42 -13.71 -6.83
N PRO A 209 -12.41 -12.84 -7.13
CA PRO A 209 -13.28 -13.06 -8.28
C PRO A 209 -12.47 -13.20 -9.58
N LYS A 210 -12.77 -14.19 -10.41
CA LYS A 210 -12.08 -14.43 -11.69
C LYS A 210 -12.02 -13.19 -12.58
N ALA A 211 -13.08 -12.36 -12.54
CA ALA A 211 -13.13 -11.11 -13.28
C ALA A 211 -12.02 -10.12 -12.85
N VAL A 212 -11.64 -10.12 -11.56
CA VAL A 212 -10.55 -9.30 -11.03
C VAL A 212 -9.22 -9.81 -11.58
N ILE A 213 -8.96 -11.12 -11.46
CA ILE A 213 -7.72 -11.73 -11.96
C ILE A 213 -7.58 -11.46 -13.48
N SER A 214 -8.63 -11.69 -14.26
CA SER A 214 -8.59 -11.46 -15.71
C SER A 214 -8.34 -10.00 -16.08
N ALA A 215 -8.99 -9.06 -15.38
CA ALA A 215 -8.80 -7.63 -15.59
C ALA A 215 -7.38 -7.18 -15.20
N PHE A 216 -6.85 -7.75 -14.12
CA PHE A 216 -5.47 -7.48 -13.67
C PHE A 216 -4.47 -7.96 -14.72
N VAL A 217 -4.58 -9.20 -15.17
CA VAL A 217 -3.70 -9.77 -16.21
C VAL A 217 -3.71 -8.92 -17.48
N GLU A 218 -4.90 -8.53 -17.96
CA GLU A 218 -5.02 -7.68 -19.15
C GLU A 218 -4.34 -6.33 -18.94
N GLN A 219 -4.65 -5.64 -17.83
CA GLN A 219 -4.11 -4.31 -17.55
C GLN A 219 -2.60 -4.36 -17.28
N ALA A 220 -2.12 -5.34 -16.53
CA ALA A 220 -0.73 -5.55 -16.20
C ALA A 220 0.14 -5.76 -17.45
N LEU A 221 -0.24 -6.69 -18.33
CA LEU A 221 0.49 -6.93 -19.57
C LEU A 221 0.45 -5.76 -20.55
N LYS A 222 -0.63 -4.97 -20.54
CA LYS A 222 -0.75 -3.77 -21.37
C LYS A 222 0.19 -2.65 -20.88
N THR A 223 0.34 -2.49 -19.56
CA THR A 223 1.16 -1.40 -18.99
C THR A 223 2.62 -1.80 -18.88
N ASP A 224 2.89 -3.05 -18.54
CA ASP A 224 4.23 -3.56 -18.23
C ASP A 224 4.56 -4.82 -19.04
N PRO A 225 4.68 -4.73 -20.38
CA PRO A 225 4.96 -5.89 -21.23
C PRO A 225 6.38 -6.46 -21.05
N VAL A 226 7.27 -5.69 -20.43
CA VAL A 226 8.68 -6.05 -20.20
C VAL A 226 9.02 -5.83 -18.74
N LEU A 227 9.54 -6.86 -18.09
CA LEU A 227 9.98 -6.84 -16.71
C LEU A 227 11.08 -5.77 -16.51
N VAL A 228 10.93 -4.97 -15.45
CA VAL A 228 11.98 -4.01 -15.08
C VAL A 228 13.15 -4.75 -14.46
N ASP A 229 14.33 -4.45 -14.97
CA ASP A 229 15.58 -5.01 -14.44
C ASP A 229 15.99 -4.26 -13.17
N VAL A 230 16.13 -4.99 -12.07
CA VAL A 230 16.55 -4.45 -10.78
C VAL A 230 17.99 -4.85 -10.48
N LYS A 231 18.67 -4.02 -9.69
CA LYS A 231 20.06 -4.20 -9.31
C LYS A 231 20.31 -3.66 -7.91
N LYS A 232 21.38 -4.12 -7.27
CA LYS A 232 21.84 -3.64 -5.97
C LYS A 232 20.80 -3.82 -4.85
N ASP A 233 20.21 -4.99 -4.74
CA ASP A 233 19.26 -5.29 -3.68
C ASP A 233 19.89 -5.21 -2.27
N ASP A 234 21.24 -5.26 -2.18
CA ASP A 234 21.99 -4.97 -0.97
C ASP A 234 21.83 -3.54 -0.45
N GLU A 235 21.40 -2.58 -1.28
CA GLU A 235 21.03 -1.22 -0.83
C GLU A 235 19.84 -1.24 0.16
N PHE A 236 18.99 -2.28 0.19
CA PHE A 236 17.97 -2.44 1.22
C PHE A 236 18.55 -2.56 2.63
N ASN A 237 19.83 -2.92 2.77
CA ASN A 237 20.52 -2.95 4.06
C ASN A 237 20.71 -1.55 4.69
N ASP A 238 20.52 -0.48 3.90
CA ASP A 238 20.54 0.90 4.39
C ASP A 238 19.24 1.26 5.13
N PHE A 239 18.18 0.47 4.96
CA PHE A 239 16.97 0.59 5.76
C PHE A 239 17.21 0.04 7.17
N VAL A 240 17.23 0.92 8.15
CA VAL A 240 17.43 0.61 9.56
C VAL A 240 16.12 0.91 10.31
N PRO A 241 15.31 -0.07 10.69
CA PRO A 241 14.00 0.15 11.32
C PRO A 241 14.02 1.12 12.50
N ALA A 242 15.09 1.09 13.32
CA ALA A 242 15.24 1.98 14.46
C ALA A 242 15.35 3.48 14.10
N LYS A 243 15.72 3.81 12.85
CA LYS A 243 15.80 5.19 12.34
C LYS A 243 14.49 5.67 11.72
N MET A 244 13.51 4.80 11.53
CA MET A 244 12.21 5.16 10.98
C MET A 244 11.30 5.65 12.10
N GLU A 245 11.21 6.96 12.29
CA GLU A 245 10.44 7.62 13.36
C GLU A 245 9.04 8.04 12.93
N THR A 246 8.75 8.02 11.63
CA THR A 246 7.43 8.34 11.09
C THR A 246 6.37 7.36 11.62
N PRO A 247 5.16 7.84 12.00
CA PRO A 247 4.05 6.97 12.35
C PRO A 247 3.85 5.84 11.34
N THR A 248 3.88 4.58 11.79
CA THR A 248 4.01 3.41 10.92
C THR A 248 2.91 2.38 11.15
N LEU A 249 2.28 1.92 10.06
CA LEU A 249 1.45 0.73 10.02
C LEU A 249 2.19 -0.39 9.27
N LEU A 250 2.40 -1.52 9.93
CA LEU A 250 2.73 -2.78 9.27
C LEU A 250 1.41 -3.51 8.98
N LEU A 251 1.17 -3.86 7.73
CA LEU A 251 -0.08 -4.48 7.27
C LEU A 251 0.23 -5.76 6.49
N PHE A 252 -0.44 -6.85 6.84
CA PHE A 252 -0.21 -8.17 6.24
C PHE A 252 -1.52 -8.91 6.01
N GLY A 253 -1.52 -9.82 5.05
CA GLY A 253 -2.51 -10.90 4.96
C GLY A 253 -2.07 -12.09 5.83
N SER A 254 -3.03 -12.82 6.45
CA SER A 254 -2.70 -14.01 7.25
C SER A 254 -2.18 -15.16 6.41
N ASP A 255 -2.56 -15.20 5.13
CA ASP A 255 -2.25 -16.26 4.18
C ASP A 255 -1.13 -15.85 3.20
N ASP A 256 -0.54 -14.64 3.40
CA ASP A 256 0.65 -14.19 2.66
C ASP A 256 1.86 -15.06 3.06
N PRO A 257 2.43 -15.89 2.16
CA PRO A 257 3.58 -16.74 2.47
C PRO A 257 4.86 -15.93 2.76
N GLY A 258 4.90 -14.66 2.34
CA GLY A 258 5.99 -13.73 2.69
C GLY A 258 5.87 -13.16 4.10
N MET A 259 4.75 -13.42 4.80
CA MET A 259 4.53 -12.96 6.16
C MET A 259 5.01 -14.00 7.17
N VAL A 260 6.25 -13.86 7.61
CA VAL A 260 6.80 -14.62 8.74
C VAL A 260 6.56 -13.83 10.01
N MET A 261 5.70 -14.35 10.90
CA MET A 261 5.26 -13.62 12.11
C MET A 261 6.43 -13.21 13.02
N ASP A 262 7.43 -14.08 13.18
CA ASP A 262 8.60 -13.78 14.00
C ASP A 262 9.40 -12.61 13.41
N ASP A 263 9.56 -12.54 12.10
CA ASP A 263 10.28 -11.47 11.41
C ASP A 263 9.49 -10.16 11.47
N ALA A 264 8.16 -10.22 11.25
CA ALA A 264 7.26 -9.08 11.40
C ALA A 264 7.29 -8.54 12.84
N GLY A 265 7.30 -9.42 13.85
CA GLY A 265 7.42 -9.08 15.26
C GLY A 265 8.76 -8.43 15.60
N LYS A 266 9.88 -8.97 15.10
CA LYS A 266 11.21 -8.36 15.25
C LYS A 266 11.28 -6.98 14.60
N MET A 267 10.78 -6.86 13.37
CA MET A 267 10.72 -5.59 12.66
C MET A 267 9.89 -4.57 13.45
N PHE A 268 8.67 -4.94 13.86
CA PHE A 268 7.79 -4.08 14.64
C PHE A 268 8.44 -3.60 15.93
N ALA A 269 9.11 -4.50 16.66
CA ALA A 269 9.81 -4.15 17.91
C ALA A 269 10.94 -3.14 17.67
N LYS A 270 11.69 -3.28 16.55
CA LYS A 270 12.84 -2.44 16.22
C LYS A 270 12.47 -1.10 15.58
N LEU A 271 11.22 -0.89 15.09
CA LEU A 271 10.80 0.40 14.55
C LEU A 271 10.97 1.53 15.58
N GLY A 272 11.66 2.60 15.18
CA GLY A 272 11.86 3.80 16.01
C GLY A 272 10.60 4.63 16.23
N ALA A 273 9.59 4.46 15.37
CA ALA A 273 8.30 5.13 15.50
C ALA A 273 7.62 4.79 16.84
N LYS A 274 7.27 5.82 17.61
CA LYS A 274 6.50 5.67 18.86
C LYS A 274 5.03 5.35 18.56
N ASP A 275 4.48 5.94 17.49
CA ASP A 275 3.13 5.68 17.01
C ASP A 275 3.22 4.62 15.90
N LYS A 276 3.02 3.36 16.27
CA LYS A 276 3.11 2.23 15.35
C LYS A 276 2.02 1.20 15.62
N GLN A 277 1.52 0.60 14.56
CA GLN A 277 0.52 -0.46 14.61
C GLN A 277 0.96 -1.62 13.70
N MET A 278 0.52 -2.81 14.04
CA MET A 278 0.63 -4.00 13.20
C MET A 278 -0.75 -4.61 13.06
N VAL A 279 -1.18 -4.85 11.84
CA VAL A 279 -2.48 -5.44 11.49
C VAL A 279 -2.24 -6.63 10.58
N VAL A 280 -2.87 -7.76 10.92
CA VAL A 280 -2.93 -8.95 10.09
C VAL A 280 -4.38 -9.15 9.68
N LEU A 281 -4.64 -9.16 8.37
CA LEU A 281 -5.99 -9.33 7.79
C LEU A 281 -6.29 -10.84 7.66
N PRO A 282 -7.32 -11.35 8.36
CA PRO A 282 -7.66 -12.76 8.27
C PRO A 282 -8.12 -13.15 6.85
N GLY A 283 -7.63 -14.28 6.34
CA GLY A 283 -8.00 -14.82 5.04
C GLY A 283 -7.57 -13.98 3.85
N ALA A 284 -6.64 -13.07 4.03
CA ALA A 284 -6.02 -12.27 2.97
C ALA A 284 -4.66 -12.84 2.61
N ASP A 285 -4.28 -12.77 1.35
CA ASP A 285 -2.93 -13.11 0.92
C ASP A 285 -2.08 -11.86 0.57
N HIS A 286 -1.10 -12.01 -0.30
CA HIS A 286 -0.17 -10.94 -0.68
C HIS A 286 -0.85 -9.79 -1.43
N ALA A 287 -1.95 -10.06 -2.15
CA ALA A 287 -2.69 -9.12 -2.97
C ALA A 287 -4.00 -8.62 -2.32
N ALA A 288 -4.09 -8.62 -0.97
CA ALA A 288 -5.28 -8.29 -0.19
C ALA A 288 -6.06 -7.05 -0.68
N HIS A 289 -5.39 -6.07 -1.26
CA HIS A 289 -5.99 -4.85 -1.80
C HIS A 289 -6.78 -5.07 -3.11
N LEU A 290 -6.62 -6.21 -3.77
CA LEU A 290 -7.32 -6.62 -5.00
C LEU A 290 -8.32 -7.76 -4.76
N GLU A 291 -8.20 -8.49 -3.65
CA GLU A 291 -9.01 -9.65 -3.28
C GLU A 291 -10.37 -9.26 -2.67
N ASP A 292 -11.13 -10.23 -2.19
CA ASP A 292 -12.37 -9.99 -1.45
C ASP A 292 -12.12 -9.30 -0.10
N THR A 293 -10.90 -9.29 0.36
CA THR A 293 -10.42 -8.55 1.53
C THR A 293 -10.13 -7.06 1.26
N HIS A 294 -10.35 -6.55 0.03
CA HIS A 294 -10.15 -5.16 -0.37
C HIS A 294 -10.70 -4.14 0.65
N ASP A 295 -11.95 -4.32 1.08
CA ASP A 295 -12.59 -3.36 1.98
C ASP A 295 -11.94 -3.38 3.37
N ALA A 296 -11.53 -4.54 3.87
CA ALA A 296 -10.80 -4.68 5.12
C ALA A 296 -9.42 -4.02 5.05
N TRP A 297 -8.70 -4.20 3.92
CA TRP A 297 -7.43 -3.55 3.67
C TRP A 297 -7.55 -2.02 3.64
N VAL A 298 -8.54 -1.49 2.91
CA VAL A 298 -8.83 -0.05 2.88
C VAL A 298 -9.18 0.48 4.26
N ALA A 299 -10.05 -0.23 5.00
CA ALA A 299 -10.47 0.17 6.34
C ALA A 299 -9.28 0.22 7.32
N ALA A 300 -8.36 -0.75 7.28
CA ALA A 300 -7.17 -0.78 8.12
C ALA A 300 -6.32 0.48 7.92
N ILE A 301 -6.08 0.88 6.66
CA ILE A 301 -5.29 2.07 6.35
C ILE A 301 -6.05 3.35 6.74
N LEU A 302 -7.34 3.46 6.40
CA LEU A 302 -8.15 4.64 6.74
C LEU A 302 -8.25 4.84 8.24
N ASN A 303 -8.43 3.78 9.02
CA ASN A 303 -8.46 3.85 10.48
C ASN A 303 -7.12 4.34 11.04
N PHE A 304 -6.01 3.89 10.45
CA PHE A 304 -4.68 4.34 10.85
C PHE A 304 -4.44 5.81 10.53
N ILE A 305 -4.76 6.28 9.33
CA ILE A 305 -4.46 7.65 8.91
C ILE A 305 -5.44 8.70 9.48
N LYS A 306 -6.68 8.31 9.80
CA LYS A 306 -7.71 9.18 10.38
C LYS A 306 -7.67 9.24 11.92
N ARG A 307 -6.82 8.44 12.58
CA ARG A 307 -6.73 8.46 14.04
C ARG A 307 -6.28 9.83 14.57
N PRO A 308 -6.70 10.24 15.77
CA PRO A 308 -6.16 11.43 16.40
C PRO A 308 -4.62 11.34 16.48
N ALA A 309 -3.94 12.45 16.18
CA ALA A 309 -2.49 12.50 16.35
C ALA A 309 -2.15 12.17 17.81
N SER A 310 -1.22 11.24 18.02
CA SER A 310 -0.71 10.96 19.36
C SER A 310 -0.16 12.26 19.95
N ARG A 311 -0.58 12.62 21.16
CA ARG A 311 0.00 13.78 21.87
C ARG A 311 1.49 13.51 22.01
N ARG A 312 2.30 14.35 21.39
CA ARG A 312 3.77 14.32 21.48
C ARG A 312 4.22 14.66 22.90
#